data_9e53f2763fd13613b5834a6e3a46ae62
#
_entry.id   9e53f2763fd13613b5834a6e3a46ae62
#
_cell.length_a   1.000
_cell.length_b   1.000
_cell.length_c   1.000
_cell.angle_alpha   90.00
_cell.angle_beta   90.00
_cell.angle_gamma   90.00
#
_symmetry.space_group_name_H-M   'P 1'
#
loop_
_entity.id
_entity.type
_entity.pdbx_description
1 polymer ?
#
loop_
_entity_poly.entity_id
_entity_poly.type
_entity_poly.pdbx_seq_one_letter_code
_entity_poly.pdbx_strand_id
1 'polypeptide(L)'
;GVIRQHGRQLEYLGSGAIRTQVDDLPTRLKRIYAGVTEIITQFQPDMFAIEQVFMAKNADSALKLGQARGTAIVAAVNHDLPVFEYAARLVKQTVVGIGSADKIQVQDMVTRILNLSDKPQADAADALAIAITHAHSIQHSFHVAGAASQHKTQEKVTALLRTRYSRGRFGLKI
;
A
#
# COMPACT_ATOMS: atom_id res chain seq x y z
N GLY A 1 5.31 -4.44 0.61
CA GLY A 1 5.95 -3.83 -0.55
C GLY A 1 6.25 -2.37 -0.32
N VAL A 2 7.42 -1.91 -0.75
CA VAL A 2 7.87 -0.52 -0.61
C VAL A 2 8.33 -0.02 -1.96
N ILE A 3 7.79 1.11 -2.38
CA ILE A 3 8.19 1.80 -3.60
C ILE A 3 8.46 3.28 -3.30
N ARG A 4 9.23 3.92 -4.17
CA ARG A 4 9.44 5.36 -4.16
C ARG A 4 8.91 5.95 -5.46
N GLN A 5 8.30 7.12 -5.38
CA GLN A 5 7.79 7.83 -6.54
C GLN A 5 8.60 9.09 -6.82
N HIS A 6 9.10 9.22 -8.04
CA HIS A 6 9.76 10.40 -8.56
C HIS A 6 9.00 10.91 -9.80
N GLY A 7 8.14 11.89 -9.61
CA GLY A 7 7.26 12.34 -10.68
C GLY A 7 6.37 11.19 -11.18
N ARG A 8 6.58 10.74 -12.43
CA ARG A 8 5.86 9.59 -13.01
C ARG A 8 6.59 8.26 -12.88
N GLN A 9 7.83 8.27 -12.44
CA GLN A 9 8.62 7.05 -12.29
C GLN A 9 8.40 6.43 -10.92
N LEU A 10 8.30 5.11 -10.89
CA LEU A 10 8.21 4.29 -9.69
C LEU A 10 9.50 3.50 -9.55
N GLU A 11 10.11 3.58 -8.38
CA GLU A 11 11.31 2.85 -8.01
C GLU A 11 10.94 1.78 -6.97
N TYR A 12 11.36 0.55 -7.22
CA TYR A 12 11.23 -0.54 -6.26
C TYR A 12 12.29 -0.40 -5.16
N LEU A 13 11.87 -0.43 -3.90
CA LEU A 13 12.78 -0.40 -2.75
C LEU A 13 12.87 -1.74 -2.03
N GLY A 14 11.78 -2.51 -2.01
CA GLY A 14 11.75 -3.81 -1.36
C GLY A 14 10.35 -4.40 -1.28
N SER A 15 10.30 -5.72 -1.15
CA SER A 15 9.07 -6.47 -0.87
C SER A 15 9.37 -7.77 -0.15
N GLY A 16 8.38 -8.30 0.53
CA GLY A 16 8.52 -9.55 1.26
C GLY A 16 7.24 -9.93 1.99
N ALA A 17 7.34 -10.91 2.87
CA ALA A 17 6.23 -11.38 3.69
C ALA A 17 6.64 -11.49 5.16
N ILE A 18 5.78 -11.01 6.05
CA ILE A 18 5.93 -11.23 7.49
C ILE A 18 5.36 -12.60 7.80
N ARG A 19 6.23 -13.55 8.16
CA ARG A 19 5.81 -14.92 8.48
C ARG A 19 5.17 -14.96 9.86
N THR A 20 3.90 -15.37 9.91
CA THR A 20 3.08 -15.42 11.13
C THR A 20 2.68 -16.82 11.53
N GLN A 21 3.47 -17.83 11.18
CA GLN A 21 3.23 -19.24 11.54
C GLN A 21 3.48 -19.43 13.03
N VAL A 22 2.47 -19.16 13.83
CA VAL A 22 2.43 -19.36 15.28
C VAL A 22 1.02 -19.79 15.69
N ASP A 23 0.92 -20.55 16.78
CA ASP A 23 -0.34 -21.21 17.17
C ASP A 23 -1.31 -20.23 17.82
N ASP A 24 -0.84 -19.21 18.53
CA ASP A 24 -1.70 -18.27 19.25
C ASP A 24 -1.86 -16.92 18.54
N LEU A 25 -3.04 -16.33 18.68
CA LEU A 25 -3.40 -15.06 18.09
C LEU A 25 -2.56 -13.87 18.62
N PRO A 26 -2.34 -13.69 19.94
CA PRO A 26 -1.55 -12.57 20.46
C PRO A 26 -0.14 -12.54 19.88
N THR A 27 0.55 -13.66 19.84
CA THR A 27 1.91 -13.78 19.27
C THR A 27 1.91 -13.46 17.78
N ARG A 28 0.87 -13.90 17.05
CA ARG A 28 0.70 -13.55 15.62
C ARG A 28 0.57 -12.06 15.43
N LEU A 29 -0.30 -11.39 16.16
CA LEU A 29 -0.51 -9.94 16.07
C LEU A 29 0.76 -9.17 16.47
N LYS A 30 1.46 -9.62 17.53
CA LYS A 30 2.76 -9.04 17.92
C LYS A 30 3.78 -9.11 16.78
N ARG A 31 3.88 -10.24 16.08
CA ARG A 31 4.80 -10.38 14.93
C ARG A 31 4.43 -9.46 13.76
N ILE A 32 3.14 -9.34 13.46
CA ILE A 32 2.67 -8.42 12.42
C ILE A 32 3.03 -6.98 12.78
N TYR A 33 2.72 -6.55 14.01
CA TYR A 33 3.05 -5.22 14.49
C TYR A 33 4.55 -4.93 14.40
N ALA A 34 5.38 -5.82 14.94
CA ALA A 34 6.83 -5.68 14.94
C ALA A 34 7.39 -5.63 13.52
N GLY A 35 6.96 -6.53 12.63
CA GLY A 35 7.44 -6.56 11.25
C GLY A 35 7.03 -5.32 10.45
N VAL A 36 5.82 -4.81 10.62
CA VAL A 36 5.40 -3.56 9.98
C VAL A 36 6.20 -2.39 10.54
N THR A 37 6.38 -2.32 11.86
CA THR A 37 7.19 -1.28 12.52
C THR A 37 8.65 -1.29 12.02
N GLU A 38 9.26 -2.46 11.92
CA GLU A 38 10.62 -2.63 11.41
C GLU A 38 10.77 -2.07 10.00
N ILE A 39 9.86 -2.46 9.11
CA ILE A 39 9.83 -1.94 7.75
C ILE A 39 9.62 -0.41 7.73
N ILE A 40 8.73 0.15 8.56
CA ILE A 40 8.52 1.61 8.68
C ILE A 40 9.80 2.31 9.14
N THR A 41 10.47 1.76 10.12
CA THR A 41 11.73 2.31 10.64
C THR A 41 12.84 2.26 9.59
N GLN A 42 12.94 1.15 8.85
CA GLN A 42 13.98 0.95 7.84
C GLN A 42 13.82 1.87 6.63
N PHE A 43 12.61 1.98 6.09
CA PHE A 43 12.37 2.70 4.83
C PHE A 43 11.84 4.11 5.01
N GLN A 44 11.35 4.46 6.21
CA GLN A 44 10.78 5.77 6.55
C GLN A 44 9.80 6.29 5.48
N PRO A 45 8.72 5.55 5.18
CA PRO A 45 7.76 5.96 4.18
C PRO A 45 6.97 7.19 4.64
N ASP A 46 6.44 7.96 3.70
CA ASP A 46 5.57 9.09 3.98
C ASP A 46 4.08 8.68 4.11
N MET A 47 3.71 7.53 3.59
CA MET A 47 2.32 7.05 3.52
C MET A 47 2.24 5.54 3.63
N PHE A 48 1.10 5.07 4.12
CA PHE A 48 0.77 3.66 4.24
C PHE A 48 -0.51 3.36 3.46
N ALA A 49 -0.45 2.38 2.56
CA ALA A 49 -1.60 1.93 1.79
C ALA A 49 -1.91 0.47 2.09
N ILE A 50 -3.20 0.14 2.24
CA ILE A 50 -3.65 -1.20 2.62
C ILE A 50 -4.91 -1.61 1.86
N GLU A 51 -5.10 -2.91 1.67
CA GLU A 51 -6.31 -3.44 1.05
C GLU A 51 -7.52 -3.32 1.97
N GLN A 52 -8.67 -2.95 1.41
CA GLN A 52 -9.96 -3.06 2.08
C GLN A 52 -10.38 -4.52 2.16
N VAL A 53 -10.72 -4.97 3.35
CA VAL A 53 -11.28 -6.31 3.56
C VAL A 53 -12.80 -6.23 3.49
N PHE A 54 -13.38 -6.88 2.48
CA PHE A 54 -14.80 -7.16 2.42
C PHE A 54 -15.08 -8.57 2.97
N MET A 55 -16.34 -8.85 3.33
CA MET A 55 -16.77 -10.13 3.90
C MET A 55 -16.26 -11.29 3.03
N ALA A 56 -15.37 -12.11 3.58
CA ALA A 56 -14.96 -13.37 2.96
C ALA A 56 -16.08 -14.40 3.08
N LYS A 57 -16.08 -15.41 2.19
CA LYS A 57 -17.03 -16.55 2.24
C LYS A 57 -16.96 -17.32 3.56
N ASN A 58 -15.85 -17.21 4.29
CA ASN A 58 -15.62 -17.84 5.60
C ASN A 58 -15.39 -16.74 6.66
N ALA A 59 -16.31 -16.67 7.64
CA ALA A 59 -16.29 -15.67 8.71
C ALA A 59 -15.02 -15.73 9.57
N ASP A 60 -14.49 -16.93 9.87
CA ASP A 60 -13.26 -17.10 10.66
C ASP A 60 -12.04 -16.50 9.94
N SER A 61 -11.92 -16.76 8.64
CA SER A 61 -10.85 -16.17 7.83
C SER A 61 -10.98 -14.66 7.71
N ALA A 62 -12.19 -14.13 7.58
CA ALA A 62 -12.44 -12.69 7.56
C ALA A 62 -12.05 -12.02 8.88
N LEU A 63 -12.37 -12.66 10.01
CA LEU A 63 -12.01 -12.18 11.35
C LEU A 63 -10.50 -12.14 11.53
N LYS A 64 -9.79 -13.22 11.21
CA LYS A 64 -8.32 -13.29 11.30
C LYS A 64 -7.63 -12.24 10.42
N LEU A 65 -8.13 -12.05 9.20
CA LEU A 65 -7.61 -11.04 8.29
C LEU A 65 -7.88 -9.62 8.79
N GLY A 66 -9.08 -9.36 9.34
CA GLY A 66 -9.44 -8.09 9.95
C GLY A 66 -8.55 -7.73 11.15
N GLN A 67 -8.24 -8.72 12.00
CA GLN A 67 -7.33 -8.55 13.13
C GLN A 67 -5.90 -8.21 12.68
N ALA A 68 -5.38 -8.95 11.70
CA ALA A 68 -4.06 -8.70 11.11
C ALA A 68 -3.98 -7.31 10.47
N ARG A 69 -5.01 -6.94 9.71
CA ARG A 69 -5.15 -5.64 9.07
C ARG A 69 -5.21 -4.50 10.11
N GLY A 70 -6.02 -4.63 11.14
CA GLY A 70 -6.11 -3.65 12.24
C GLY A 70 -4.76 -3.43 12.92
N THR A 71 -4.01 -4.52 13.15
CA THR A 71 -2.67 -4.47 13.72
C THR A 71 -1.67 -3.70 12.82
N ALA A 72 -1.71 -3.93 11.52
CA ALA A 72 -0.87 -3.21 10.57
C ALA A 72 -1.21 -1.71 10.51
N ILE A 73 -2.50 -1.35 10.56
CA ILE A 73 -2.95 0.04 10.62
C ILE A 73 -2.45 0.72 11.90
N VAL A 74 -2.58 0.06 13.06
CA VAL A 74 -2.09 0.61 14.34
C VAL A 74 -0.58 0.83 14.29
N ALA A 75 0.20 -0.08 13.72
CA ALA A 75 1.63 0.12 13.54
C ALA A 75 1.93 1.36 12.67
N ALA A 76 1.19 1.58 11.59
CA ALA A 76 1.36 2.75 10.74
C ALA A 76 0.98 4.06 11.45
N VAL A 77 -0.16 4.08 12.15
CA VAL A 77 -0.65 5.27 12.88
C VAL A 77 0.28 5.64 14.04
N ASN A 78 0.85 4.67 14.74
CA ASN A 78 1.83 4.93 15.81
C ASN A 78 3.16 5.55 15.29
N HIS A 79 3.36 5.53 13.98
CA HIS A 79 4.47 6.23 13.30
C HIS A 79 3.99 7.48 12.54
N ASP A 80 2.81 8.01 12.88
CA ASP A 80 2.21 9.21 12.27
C ASP A 80 2.02 9.10 10.74
N LEU A 81 1.89 7.88 10.20
CA LEU A 81 1.67 7.67 8.79
C LEU A 81 0.18 7.82 8.44
N PRO A 82 -0.17 8.63 7.44
CA PRO A 82 -1.51 8.62 6.89
C PRO A 82 -1.79 7.27 6.21
N VAL A 83 -2.97 6.71 6.48
CA VAL A 83 -3.40 5.39 6.00
C VAL A 83 -4.42 5.56 4.88
N PHE A 84 -4.20 4.86 3.77
CA PHE A 84 -5.08 4.84 2.59
C PHE A 84 -5.54 3.42 2.30
N GLU A 85 -6.81 3.28 1.92
CA GLU A 85 -7.44 1.99 1.74
C GLU A 85 -7.93 1.80 0.30
N TYR A 86 -7.67 0.62 -0.27
CA TYR A 86 -8.02 0.31 -1.66
C TYR A 86 -8.75 -1.02 -1.78
N ALA A 87 -9.87 -1.01 -2.51
CA ALA A 87 -10.58 -2.25 -2.84
C ALA A 87 -9.77 -3.09 -3.84
N ALA A 88 -9.73 -4.40 -3.65
CA ALA A 88 -9.01 -5.35 -4.53
C ALA A 88 -9.35 -5.16 -6.03
N ARG A 89 -10.63 -4.92 -6.35
CA ARG A 89 -11.08 -4.67 -7.72
C ARG A 89 -10.43 -3.41 -8.31
N LEU A 90 -10.32 -2.34 -7.52
CA LEU A 90 -9.69 -1.09 -7.96
C LEU A 90 -8.19 -1.30 -8.18
N VAL A 91 -7.51 -2.04 -7.29
CA VAL A 91 -6.09 -2.38 -7.45
C VAL A 91 -5.85 -3.11 -8.77
N LYS A 92 -6.63 -4.16 -9.05
CA LYS A 92 -6.54 -4.90 -10.32
C LYS A 92 -6.82 -4.02 -11.54
N GLN A 93 -7.86 -3.18 -11.47
CA GLN A 93 -8.19 -2.24 -12.54
C GLN A 93 -7.06 -1.25 -12.80
N THR A 94 -6.42 -0.74 -11.77
CA THR A 94 -5.34 0.25 -11.90
C THR A 94 -4.07 -0.38 -12.47
N VAL A 95 -3.69 -1.57 -11.97
CA VAL A 95 -2.42 -2.21 -12.34
C VAL A 95 -2.51 -2.95 -13.66
N VAL A 96 -3.60 -3.69 -13.90
CA VAL A 96 -3.77 -4.55 -15.09
C VAL A 96 -4.70 -3.93 -16.14
N GLY A 97 -5.55 -2.98 -15.74
CA GLY A 97 -6.60 -2.42 -16.60
C GLY A 97 -7.93 -3.19 -16.52
N ILE A 98 -7.98 -4.34 -15.84
CA ILE A 98 -9.15 -5.21 -15.74
C ILE A 98 -9.37 -5.59 -14.27
N GLY A 99 -10.54 -5.21 -13.71
CA GLY A 99 -10.85 -5.48 -12.29
C GLY A 99 -11.07 -6.95 -11.93
N SER A 100 -11.21 -7.84 -12.92
CA SER A 100 -11.30 -9.29 -12.77
C SER A 100 -9.97 -10.03 -13.00
N ALA A 101 -8.86 -9.31 -13.14
CA ALA A 101 -7.54 -9.90 -13.37
C ALA A 101 -7.20 -10.98 -12.34
N ASP A 102 -6.53 -12.03 -12.79
CA ASP A 102 -6.02 -13.08 -11.91
C ASP A 102 -4.69 -12.70 -11.25
N LYS A 103 -4.22 -13.54 -10.33
CA LYS A 103 -2.96 -13.28 -9.59
C LYS A 103 -1.74 -13.26 -10.50
N ILE A 104 -1.71 -14.08 -11.52
CA ILE A 104 -0.57 -14.17 -12.45
C ILE A 104 -0.46 -12.87 -13.25
N GLN A 105 -1.58 -12.36 -13.74
CA GLN A 105 -1.64 -11.09 -14.47
C GLN A 105 -1.17 -9.91 -13.58
N VAL A 106 -1.56 -9.89 -12.30
CA VAL A 106 -1.08 -8.87 -11.36
C VAL A 106 0.42 -8.98 -11.15
N GLN A 107 0.96 -10.19 -10.91
CA GLN A 107 2.41 -10.41 -10.75
C GLN A 107 3.19 -9.95 -11.99
N ASP A 108 2.72 -10.29 -13.19
CA ASP A 108 3.37 -9.91 -14.45
C ASP A 108 3.39 -8.40 -14.67
N MET A 109 2.27 -7.73 -14.37
CA MET A 109 2.19 -6.28 -14.51
C MET A 109 3.03 -5.55 -13.47
N VAL A 110 3.03 -6.00 -12.21
CA VAL A 110 3.90 -5.44 -11.16
C VAL A 110 5.37 -5.57 -11.56
N THR A 111 5.78 -6.75 -12.05
CA THR A 111 7.15 -6.99 -12.55
C THR A 111 7.53 -5.99 -13.63
N ARG A 112 6.65 -5.74 -14.61
CA ARG A 112 6.88 -4.80 -15.71
C ARG A 112 6.89 -3.34 -15.25
N ILE A 113 5.92 -2.92 -14.44
CA ILE A 113 5.79 -1.52 -13.97
C ILE A 113 7.00 -1.11 -13.15
N LEU A 114 7.50 -2.01 -12.29
CA LEU A 114 8.64 -1.76 -11.41
C LEU A 114 9.98 -2.21 -12.01
N ASN A 115 9.98 -2.73 -13.25
CA ASN A 115 11.16 -3.25 -13.96
C ASN A 115 12.00 -4.21 -13.09
N LEU A 116 11.32 -5.20 -12.47
CA LEU A 116 11.97 -6.18 -11.61
C LEU A 116 12.70 -7.24 -12.43
N SER A 117 13.85 -7.72 -11.95
CA SER A 117 14.60 -8.83 -12.55
C SER A 117 13.86 -10.17 -12.47
N ASP A 118 13.11 -10.34 -11.38
CA ASP A 118 12.40 -11.58 -11.08
C ASP A 118 10.95 -11.30 -10.68
N LYS A 119 10.09 -12.29 -10.94
CA LYS A 119 8.68 -12.21 -10.55
C LYS A 119 8.55 -12.32 -9.01
N PRO A 120 7.94 -11.33 -8.31
CA PRO A 120 7.76 -11.39 -6.87
C PRO A 120 6.77 -12.51 -6.50
N GLN A 121 6.88 -13.03 -5.27
CA GLN A 121 5.86 -13.95 -4.73
C GLN A 121 4.47 -13.28 -4.74
N ALA A 122 3.41 -14.08 -4.82
CA ALA A 122 2.03 -13.59 -4.99
C ALA A 122 1.65 -12.52 -3.96
N ASP A 123 1.87 -12.78 -2.67
CA ASP A 123 1.51 -11.84 -1.60
C ASP A 123 2.35 -10.55 -1.66
N ALA A 124 3.62 -10.65 -2.05
CA ALA A 124 4.49 -9.50 -2.26
C ALA A 124 4.06 -8.68 -3.49
N ALA A 125 3.58 -9.35 -4.55
CA ALA A 125 3.04 -8.69 -5.74
C ALA A 125 1.73 -7.96 -5.43
N ASP A 126 0.83 -8.56 -4.66
CA ASP A 126 -0.41 -7.92 -4.21
C ASP A 126 -0.08 -6.65 -3.40
N ALA A 127 0.90 -6.72 -2.50
CA ALA A 127 1.37 -5.59 -1.72
C ALA A 127 1.96 -4.47 -2.61
N LEU A 128 2.79 -4.80 -3.57
CA LEU A 128 3.34 -3.83 -4.53
C LEU A 128 2.25 -3.24 -5.44
N ALA A 129 1.25 -4.02 -5.84
CA ALA A 129 0.12 -3.56 -6.63
C ALA A 129 -0.70 -2.48 -5.90
N ILE A 130 -0.91 -2.61 -4.58
CA ILE A 130 -1.58 -1.59 -3.77
C ILE A 130 -0.72 -0.32 -3.70
N ALA A 131 0.59 -0.45 -3.52
CA ALA A 131 1.53 0.68 -3.50
C ALA A 131 1.51 1.45 -4.85
N ILE A 132 1.55 0.74 -5.98
CA ILE A 132 1.42 1.31 -7.33
C ILE A 132 0.07 2.03 -7.49
N THR A 133 -1.02 1.41 -7.02
CA THR A 133 -2.36 2.00 -7.08
C THR A 133 -2.41 3.31 -6.31
N HIS A 134 -1.81 3.34 -5.13
CA HIS A 134 -1.75 4.56 -4.33
C HIS A 134 -0.93 5.66 -5.03
N ALA A 135 0.22 5.33 -5.59
CA ALA A 135 1.05 6.26 -6.34
C ALA A 135 0.29 6.89 -7.52
N HIS A 136 -0.44 6.10 -8.30
CA HIS A 136 -1.27 6.59 -9.40
C HIS A 136 -2.44 7.45 -8.92
N SER A 137 -3.10 7.08 -7.81
CA SER A 137 -4.22 7.84 -7.25
C SER A 137 -3.79 9.24 -6.80
N ILE A 138 -2.61 9.36 -6.19
CA ILE A 138 -2.04 10.65 -5.79
C ILE A 138 -1.72 11.50 -7.03
N GLN A 139 -1.08 10.93 -8.05
CA GLN A 139 -0.79 11.67 -9.29
C GLN A 139 -2.06 12.22 -9.93
N HIS A 140 -3.11 11.41 -10.01
CA HIS A 140 -4.39 11.83 -10.56
C HIS A 140 -5.00 12.98 -9.76
N SER A 141 -4.96 12.92 -8.43
CA SER A 141 -5.45 13.98 -7.56
C SER A 141 -4.69 15.31 -7.75
N PHE A 142 -3.38 15.27 -7.98
CA PHE A 142 -2.59 16.46 -8.29
C PHE A 142 -2.93 17.07 -9.66
N HIS A 143 -3.17 16.24 -10.68
CA HIS A 143 -3.58 16.73 -11.99
C HIS A 143 -4.97 17.38 -11.96
N VAL A 144 -5.91 16.77 -11.24
CA VAL A 144 -7.27 17.32 -11.07
C VAL A 144 -7.26 18.58 -10.21
N ALA A 145 -6.46 18.66 -9.15
CA ALA A 145 -6.32 19.84 -8.31
C ALA A 145 -5.61 21.00 -9.04
N GLY A 146 -4.67 20.70 -9.92
CA GLY A 146 -4.05 21.70 -10.83
C GLY A 146 -5.03 22.25 -11.86
N ALA A 147 -6.05 21.47 -12.25
CA ALA A 147 -7.10 21.87 -13.20
C ALA A 147 -8.32 22.51 -12.53
N ALA A 148 -8.55 22.25 -11.23
CA ALA A 148 -9.70 22.74 -10.45
C ALA A 148 -9.23 23.55 -9.24
N SER A 149 -8.97 24.82 -9.46
CA SER A 149 -8.65 25.81 -8.41
C SER A 149 -9.85 26.20 -7.52
N GLN A 150 -10.79 25.29 -7.25
CA GLN A 150 -11.97 25.59 -6.44
C GLN A 150 -12.54 24.38 -5.70
N HIS A 151 -11.96 23.93 -4.56
CA HIS A 151 -12.74 23.33 -3.47
C HIS A 151 -11.91 23.14 -2.17
N LYS A 152 -12.35 23.74 -1.08
CA LYS A 152 -11.73 23.84 0.24
C LYS A 152 -11.37 22.53 0.98
N THR A 153 -11.84 21.37 0.53
CA THR A 153 -11.57 20.08 1.20
C THR A 153 -10.24 19.45 0.76
N GLN A 154 -9.74 19.80 -0.42
CA GLN A 154 -8.44 19.34 -0.93
C GLN A 154 -7.26 20.12 -0.33
N GLU A 155 -7.48 21.29 0.24
CA GLU A 155 -6.41 22.10 0.83
C GLU A 155 -5.73 21.42 2.03
N LYS A 156 -6.47 20.67 2.87
CA LYS A 156 -5.87 20.00 4.03
C LYS A 156 -4.94 18.84 3.63
N VAL A 157 -5.34 18.01 2.67
CA VAL A 157 -4.51 16.90 2.16
C VAL A 157 -3.34 17.46 1.34
N THR A 158 -3.57 18.46 0.52
CA THR A 158 -2.55 19.12 -0.31
C THR A 158 -1.55 19.91 0.54
N ALA A 159 -1.98 20.53 1.63
CA ALA A 159 -1.09 21.24 2.56
C ALA A 159 -0.19 20.28 3.35
N LEU A 160 -0.76 19.16 3.86
CA LEU A 160 -0.02 18.08 4.53
C LEU A 160 1.01 17.42 3.58
N LEU A 161 0.62 17.21 2.33
CA LEU A 161 1.50 16.63 1.32
C LEU A 161 2.58 17.62 0.86
N ARG A 162 2.28 18.92 0.66
CA ARG A 162 3.28 19.93 0.26
C ARG A 162 4.39 20.11 1.28
N THR A 163 4.10 20.10 2.57
CA THR A 163 5.10 20.27 3.64
C THR A 163 6.08 19.08 3.72
N ARG A 164 5.65 17.88 3.35
CA ARG A 164 6.48 16.66 3.30
C ARG A 164 7.09 16.41 1.91
N TYR A 165 6.42 16.85 0.83
CA TYR A 165 6.84 16.67 -0.56
C TYR A 165 8.13 17.44 -0.91
N SER A 166 8.39 18.56 -0.23
CA SER A 166 9.63 19.35 -0.44
C SER A 166 10.91 18.62 -0.03
N ARG A 167 10.80 17.49 0.70
CA ARG A 167 11.96 16.69 1.15
C ARG A 167 12.27 15.47 0.28
N GLY A 168 11.55 15.25 -0.83
CA GLY A 168 11.93 14.29 -1.88
C GLY A 168 11.93 12.80 -1.49
N ARG A 169 11.36 12.40 -0.34
CA ARG A 169 11.28 11.01 0.09
C ARG A 169 9.84 10.52 0.11
N PHE A 170 9.49 9.68 -0.87
CA PHE A 170 8.24 8.94 -0.91
C PHE A 170 8.51 7.47 -0.72
N GLY A 171 8.07 6.92 0.38
CA GLY A 171 7.98 5.49 0.56
C GLY A 171 6.52 5.09 0.74
N LEU A 172 6.00 4.22 -0.12
CA LEU A 172 4.69 3.58 0.05
C LEU A 172 4.90 2.21 0.67
N LYS A 173 4.16 1.93 1.74
CA LYS A 173 4.18 0.64 2.44
C LYS A 173 2.80 0.03 2.50
N ILE A 174 2.78 -1.28 2.36
CA ILE A 174 1.65 -2.14 2.64
C ILE A 174 2.08 -3.17 3.66
#